data_5db0297155e617c3bd2fc9884187ed39
#
_entry.id   5db0297155e617c3bd2fc9884187ed39
#
_cell.length_a   1.000
_cell.length_b   1.000
_cell.length_c   1.000
_cell.angle_alpha   90.00
_cell.angle_beta   90.00
_cell.angle_gamma   90.00
#
_symmetry.space_group_name_H-M   'P 1'
#
loop_
_entity.id
_entity.type
_entity.pdbx_description
1 polymer ?
#
loop_
_entity_poly.entity_id
_entity_poly.type
_entity_poly.pdbx_seq_one_letter_code
_entity_poly.pdbx_strand_id
1 'polypeptide(L)'
;MERQEINLSTPWKRAKYNDLVKEKAGADWFTVSAAERRQRAHDMGAEIGKEFEDFEVTNAVFSKFIEPTLIQPTFVTHLPKELVPLAKLSPGDPPARTKPLRRGEGPTTVEVFECCINGQEISPGYTEQNDPIEQRERLEHQAGGEQQKLDEDFLVALEHGMPPAGGMGMGIDRLCMMLLGQESIRDVILFPQLKPK
;
A
#
# COMPACT_ATOMS: atom_id res chain seq x y z
N MET A 1 10.71 -18.92 17.71
CA MET A 1 9.42 -18.22 17.73
C MET A 1 8.30 -19.19 18.07
N GLU A 2 7.30 -18.78 18.84
CA GLU A 2 6.09 -19.58 19.03
C GLU A 2 5.38 -19.71 17.68
N ARG A 3 5.00 -20.92 17.31
CA ARG A 3 4.23 -21.16 16.09
C ARG A 3 2.86 -20.54 16.27
N GLN A 4 2.54 -19.55 15.44
CA GLN A 4 1.21 -18.95 15.43
C GLN A 4 0.31 -19.76 14.48
N GLU A 5 -0.86 -20.15 14.97
CA GLU A 5 -1.87 -20.79 14.14
C GLU A 5 -2.60 -19.74 13.29
N ILE A 6 -2.65 -19.98 11.98
CA ILE A 6 -3.35 -19.11 11.02
C ILE A 6 -4.65 -19.80 10.63
N ASN A 7 -5.76 -19.16 10.93
CA ASN A 7 -7.08 -19.64 10.54
C ASN A 7 -7.47 -19.13 9.15
N LEU A 8 -7.49 -20.01 8.17
CA LEU A 8 -7.86 -19.69 6.79
C LEU A 8 -9.36 -19.77 6.51
N SER A 9 -10.21 -20.05 7.52
CA SER A 9 -11.65 -20.06 7.33
C SER A 9 -12.20 -18.68 6.99
N THR A 10 -13.13 -18.63 6.05
CA THR A 10 -13.82 -17.39 5.65
C THR A 10 -15.03 -17.11 6.54
N PRO A 11 -15.49 -15.84 6.65
CA PRO A 11 -14.97 -14.63 5.97
C PRO A 11 -13.71 -14.05 6.63
N TRP A 12 -12.78 -13.59 5.82
CA TRP A 12 -11.59 -12.89 6.32
C TRP A 12 -11.91 -11.47 6.72
N LYS A 13 -11.13 -10.92 7.66
CA LYS A 13 -11.25 -9.53 8.13
C LYS A 13 -11.01 -8.55 6.97
N ARG A 14 -11.80 -7.48 6.93
CA ARG A 14 -11.57 -6.32 6.07
C ARG A 14 -11.35 -5.10 6.95
N ALA A 15 -10.28 -4.37 6.73
CA ALA A 15 -9.93 -3.18 7.49
C ALA A 15 -9.47 -2.08 6.53
N LYS A 16 -9.89 -0.84 6.77
CA LYS A 16 -9.41 0.29 6.00
C LYS A 16 -8.05 0.72 6.51
N TYR A 17 -7.14 1.04 5.59
CA TYR A 17 -5.81 1.54 5.90
C TYR A 17 -5.84 2.69 6.93
N ASN A 18 -6.65 3.71 6.66
CA ASN A 18 -6.74 4.88 7.54
C ASN A 18 -7.24 4.54 8.95
N ASP A 19 -8.13 3.56 9.08
CA ASP A 19 -8.65 3.14 10.40
C ASP A 19 -7.57 2.42 11.19
N LEU A 20 -6.80 1.54 10.57
CA LEU A 20 -5.66 0.87 11.19
C LEU A 20 -4.58 1.87 11.63
N VAL A 21 -4.30 2.88 10.80
CA VAL A 21 -3.35 3.94 11.16
C VAL A 21 -3.86 4.75 12.37
N LYS A 22 -5.14 5.14 12.38
CA LYS A 22 -5.74 5.87 13.52
C LYS A 22 -5.70 5.05 14.81
N GLU A 23 -5.98 3.76 14.71
CA GLU A 23 -5.94 2.85 15.87
C GLU A 23 -4.53 2.79 16.48
N LYS A 24 -3.49 2.78 15.65
CA LYS A 24 -2.10 2.64 16.09
C LYS A 24 -1.44 3.97 16.48
N ALA A 25 -1.65 5.01 15.66
CA ALA A 25 -0.91 6.27 15.76
C ALA A 25 -1.72 7.42 16.38
N GLY A 26 -3.02 7.18 16.67
CA GLY A 26 -3.93 8.14 17.31
C GLY A 26 -5.07 8.57 16.37
N ALA A 27 -6.26 8.74 16.96
CA ALA A 27 -7.48 9.06 16.21
C ALA A 27 -7.38 10.39 15.42
N ASP A 28 -6.51 11.28 15.86
CA ASP A 28 -6.25 12.59 15.26
C ASP A 28 -5.14 12.60 14.21
N TRP A 29 -4.58 11.44 13.87
CA TRP A 29 -3.42 11.31 12.95
C TRP A 29 -3.56 12.13 11.66
N PHE A 30 -4.72 12.07 11.00
CA PHE A 30 -4.96 12.78 9.75
C PHE A 30 -5.44 14.24 9.94
N THR A 31 -5.59 14.71 11.19
CA THR A 31 -6.01 16.09 11.49
C THR A 31 -4.87 16.98 11.95
N VAL A 32 -3.79 16.40 12.48
CA VAL A 32 -2.57 17.12 12.85
C VAL A 32 -1.79 17.59 11.63
N SER A 33 -0.88 18.53 11.82
CA SER A 33 -0.02 19.02 10.73
C SER A 33 0.96 17.94 10.26
N ALA A 34 1.44 18.05 9.01
CA ALA A 34 2.46 17.15 8.48
C ALA A 34 3.75 17.14 9.33
N ALA A 35 4.16 18.31 9.85
CA ALA A 35 5.32 18.42 10.74
C ALA A 35 5.10 17.65 12.06
N GLU A 36 3.93 17.78 12.66
CA GLU A 36 3.58 17.05 13.88
C GLU A 36 3.49 15.54 13.62
N ARG A 37 2.90 15.13 12.50
CA ARG A 37 2.82 13.74 12.07
C ARG A 37 4.20 13.12 11.90
N ARG A 38 5.11 13.84 11.26
CA ARG A 38 6.52 13.44 11.12
C ARG A 38 7.20 13.28 12.48
N GLN A 39 7.00 14.23 13.39
CA GLN A 39 7.57 14.15 14.74
C GLN A 39 7.03 12.94 15.51
N ARG A 40 5.70 12.72 15.50
CA ARG A 40 5.08 11.56 16.16
C ARG A 40 5.60 10.23 15.56
N ALA A 41 5.74 10.13 14.24
CA ALA A 41 6.27 8.94 13.60
C ALA A 41 7.72 8.67 14.02
N HIS A 42 8.56 9.73 14.11
CA HIS A 42 9.92 9.63 14.62
C HIS A 42 9.94 9.17 16.08
N ASP A 43 9.09 9.74 16.94
CA ASP A 43 9.00 9.40 18.38
C ASP A 43 8.52 7.96 18.58
N MET A 44 7.69 7.44 17.67
CA MET A 44 7.32 6.03 17.62
C MET A 44 8.49 5.13 17.17
N GLY A 45 9.54 5.70 16.60
CA GLY A 45 10.69 4.96 16.08
C GLY A 45 10.54 4.52 14.62
N ALA A 46 9.66 5.14 13.83
CA ALA A 46 9.60 4.89 12.38
C ALA A 46 10.87 5.40 11.69
N GLU A 47 11.32 4.66 10.68
CA GLU A 47 12.47 5.06 9.87
C GLU A 47 11.98 6.01 8.78
N ILE A 48 12.25 7.31 8.94
CA ILE A 48 11.75 8.35 8.07
C ILE A 48 12.92 9.02 7.36
N GLY A 49 12.91 8.96 6.02
CA GLY A 49 13.83 9.73 5.18
C GLY A 49 13.56 11.23 5.27
N LYS A 50 14.61 12.04 5.08
CA LYS A 50 14.47 13.51 5.08
C LYS A 50 13.51 14.00 3.99
N GLU A 51 13.54 13.32 2.85
CA GLU A 51 12.77 13.65 1.64
C GLU A 51 11.36 13.05 1.62
N PHE A 52 10.98 12.26 2.65
CA PHE A 52 9.68 11.60 2.66
C PHE A 52 8.55 12.62 2.63
N GLU A 53 7.61 12.43 1.74
CA GLU A 53 6.34 13.13 1.76
C GLU A 53 5.42 12.62 2.89
N ASP A 54 4.34 13.29 3.14
CA ASP A 54 3.46 13.01 4.26
C ASP A 54 2.81 11.61 4.20
N PHE A 55 2.48 11.15 2.99
CA PHE A 55 1.96 9.79 2.81
C PHE A 55 3.04 8.72 3.06
N GLU A 56 4.31 8.99 2.70
CA GLU A 56 5.44 8.08 2.96
C GLU A 56 5.72 7.97 4.46
N VAL A 57 5.62 9.09 5.19
CA VAL A 57 5.72 9.10 6.66
C VAL A 57 4.63 8.20 7.28
N THR A 58 3.40 8.32 6.80
CA THR A 58 2.29 7.49 7.28
C THR A 58 2.50 6.03 6.91
N ASN A 59 2.99 5.77 5.70
CA ASN A 59 3.28 4.40 5.25
C ASN A 59 4.44 3.75 6.02
N ALA A 60 5.46 4.51 6.41
CA ALA A 60 6.53 4.01 7.28
C ALA A 60 6.00 3.56 8.65
N VAL A 61 5.02 4.27 9.21
CA VAL A 61 4.33 3.84 10.42
C VAL A 61 3.51 2.58 10.18
N PHE A 62 2.78 2.50 9.06
CA PHE A 62 2.00 1.33 8.70
C PHE A 62 2.87 0.08 8.55
N SER A 63 3.91 0.15 7.73
CA SER A 63 4.79 -0.97 7.44
C SER A 63 5.57 -1.47 8.66
N LYS A 64 5.95 -0.56 9.56
CA LYS A 64 6.74 -0.95 10.73
C LYS A 64 5.89 -1.44 11.90
N PHE A 65 4.72 -0.86 12.13
CA PHE A 65 3.98 -1.06 13.38
C PHE A 65 2.59 -1.68 13.22
N ILE A 66 2.06 -1.75 11.99
CA ILE A 66 0.71 -2.25 11.74
C ILE A 66 0.78 -3.55 10.94
N GLU A 67 1.39 -3.54 9.76
CA GLU A 67 1.47 -4.71 8.89
C GLU A 67 2.01 -5.95 9.62
N PRO A 68 3.12 -5.89 10.41
CA PRO A 68 3.63 -7.05 11.13
C PRO A 68 2.67 -7.62 12.19
N THR A 69 1.63 -6.88 12.57
CA THR A 69 0.60 -7.32 13.53
C THR A 69 -0.57 -8.04 12.87
N LEU A 70 -0.67 -7.98 11.54
CA LEU A 70 -1.75 -8.60 10.78
C LEU A 70 -1.47 -10.10 10.56
N ILE A 71 -1.53 -10.87 11.64
CA ILE A 71 -1.21 -12.32 11.60
C ILE A 71 -2.30 -13.11 10.91
N GLN A 72 -3.56 -12.86 11.29
CA GLN A 72 -4.71 -13.53 10.68
C GLN A 72 -5.06 -12.89 9.33
N PRO A 73 -5.59 -13.66 8.36
CA PRO A 73 -5.94 -13.15 7.04
C PRO A 73 -6.77 -11.87 7.11
N THR A 74 -6.21 -10.80 6.59
CA THR A 74 -6.83 -9.47 6.63
C THR A 74 -6.67 -8.78 5.28
N PHE A 75 -7.78 -8.37 4.69
CA PHE A 75 -7.77 -7.46 3.54
C PHE A 75 -7.65 -6.02 4.05
N VAL A 76 -6.50 -5.38 3.81
CA VAL A 76 -6.33 -3.94 3.99
C VAL A 76 -6.84 -3.24 2.73
N THR A 77 -7.75 -2.30 2.88
CA THR A 77 -8.43 -1.64 1.76
C THR A 77 -8.32 -0.13 1.85
N HIS A 78 -8.64 0.58 0.77
CA HIS A 78 -8.67 2.03 0.71
C HIS A 78 -7.31 2.64 1.06
N LEU A 79 -6.25 2.18 0.39
CA LEU A 79 -4.92 2.77 0.53
C LEU A 79 -4.89 4.16 -0.13
N PRO A 80 -4.00 5.06 0.32
CA PRO A 80 -3.74 6.33 -0.35
C PRO A 80 -3.38 6.14 -1.83
N LYS A 81 -3.90 7.01 -2.69
CA LYS A 81 -3.65 6.96 -4.14
C LYS A 81 -2.17 7.05 -4.52
N GLU A 82 -1.38 7.72 -3.68
CA GLU A 82 0.05 7.89 -3.88
C GLU A 82 0.82 6.57 -3.74
N LEU A 83 0.30 5.63 -2.94
CA LEU A 83 0.93 4.30 -2.76
C LEU A 83 0.60 3.33 -3.88
N VAL A 84 -0.53 3.53 -4.58
CA VAL A 84 -0.99 2.62 -5.65
C VAL A 84 -1.45 3.43 -6.86
N PRO A 85 -0.52 4.03 -7.61
CA PRO A 85 -0.85 4.97 -8.69
C PRO A 85 -1.59 4.38 -9.88
N LEU A 86 -1.56 3.06 -10.05
CA LEU A 86 -2.23 2.33 -11.13
C LEU A 86 -3.68 1.92 -10.78
N ALA A 87 -4.11 2.14 -9.54
CA ALA A 87 -5.46 1.78 -9.10
C ALA A 87 -6.46 2.92 -9.30
N LYS A 88 -7.71 2.59 -9.59
CA LYS A 88 -8.80 3.55 -9.75
C LYS A 88 -9.19 4.19 -8.41
N LEU A 89 -9.63 5.44 -8.43
CA LEU A 89 -10.13 6.13 -7.23
C LEU A 89 -11.33 5.40 -6.61
N SER A 90 -11.37 5.37 -5.29
CA SER A 90 -12.51 4.82 -4.55
C SER A 90 -13.79 5.60 -4.87
N PRO A 91 -14.97 4.94 -5.02
CA PRO A 91 -16.22 5.61 -5.21
C PRO A 91 -16.51 6.60 -4.08
N GLY A 92 -16.86 7.83 -4.45
CA GLY A 92 -17.15 8.91 -3.50
C GLY A 92 -15.96 9.79 -3.16
N ASP A 93 -14.74 9.38 -3.46
CA ASP A 93 -13.57 10.26 -3.40
C ASP A 93 -13.60 11.21 -4.62
N PRO A 94 -13.37 12.51 -4.42
CA PRO A 94 -13.35 13.46 -5.53
C PRO A 94 -12.15 13.16 -6.43
N PRO A 95 -12.31 13.31 -7.77
CA PRO A 95 -11.15 13.27 -8.68
C PRO A 95 -10.10 14.28 -8.21
N ALA A 96 -8.82 13.93 -8.33
CA ALA A 96 -7.69 14.75 -7.87
C ALA A 96 -7.76 16.22 -8.34
N ARG A 97 -8.45 16.48 -9.46
CA ARG A 97 -8.65 17.79 -10.07
C ARG A 97 -9.66 18.70 -9.37
N THR A 98 -10.52 18.19 -8.49
CA THR A 98 -11.73 18.95 -8.15
C THR A 98 -11.79 19.53 -6.75
N LYS A 99 -11.01 19.02 -5.78
CA LYS A 99 -11.01 19.62 -4.42
C LYS A 99 -9.71 19.35 -3.67
N PRO A 100 -9.14 20.38 -3.03
CA PRO A 100 -8.19 20.14 -1.95
C PRO A 100 -8.87 19.34 -0.84
N LEU A 101 -8.15 18.36 -0.27
CA LEU A 101 -8.62 17.58 0.88
C LEU A 101 -9.11 18.51 1.99
N ARG A 102 -10.31 18.27 2.51
CA ARG A 102 -10.78 19.00 3.69
C ARG A 102 -9.92 18.59 4.88
N ARG A 103 -9.59 19.55 5.73
CA ARG A 103 -8.84 19.31 6.97
C ARG A 103 -9.55 18.22 7.78
N GLY A 104 -8.90 17.07 7.99
CA GLY A 104 -9.45 15.94 8.77
C GLY A 104 -10.05 14.79 7.96
N GLU A 105 -10.20 14.96 6.64
CA GLU A 105 -10.57 13.87 5.74
C GLU A 105 -9.35 13.11 5.36
N GLY A 106 -8.75 12.24 5.80
CA GLY A 106 -7.55 11.49 5.37
C GLY A 106 -7.22 11.60 3.85
N PRO A 107 -6.21 10.96 3.36
CA PRO A 107 -5.81 11.03 1.94
C PRO A 107 -6.93 10.49 1.03
N THR A 108 -6.97 10.96 -0.21
CA THR A 108 -7.75 10.35 -1.29
C THR A 108 -7.35 8.88 -1.44
N THR A 109 -8.31 7.99 -1.52
CA THR A 109 -8.05 6.55 -1.54
C THR A 109 -8.37 5.91 -2.89
N VAL A 110 -7.88 4.70 -3.10
CA VAL A 110 -8.11 3.92 -4.32
C VAL A 110 -8.84 2.60 -4.03
N GLU A 111 -9.48 2.05 -5.06
CA GLU A 111 -10.14 0.73 -5.02
C GLU A 111 -9.10 -0.39 -5.05
N VAL A 112 -8.51 -0.64 -3.91
CA VAL A 112 -7.44 -1.62 -3.71
C VAL A 112 -7.74 -2.49 -2.50
N PHE A 113 -7.20 -3.68 -2.53
CA PHE A 113 -6.98 -4.50 -1.35
C PHE A 113 -5.55 -5.05 -1.35
N GLU A 114 -4.99 -5.17 -0.16
CA GLU A 114 -3.79 -5.96 0.11
C GLU A 114 -4.18 -7.08 1.07
N CYS A 115 -4.00 -8.32 0.64
CA CYS A 115 -4.21 -9.48 1.49
C CYS A 115 -2.96 -9.69 2.35
N CYS A 116 -3.06 -9.33 3.62
CA CYS A 116 -1.99 -9.51 4.61
C CYS A 116 -2.25 -10.78 5.44
N ILE A 117 -1.24 -11.64 5.54
CA ILE A 117 -1.25 -12.85 6.36
C ILE A 117 0.13 -13.02 6.99
N ASN A 118 0.19 -13.41 8.24
CA ASN A 118 1.44 -13.62 8.96
C ASN A 118 2.36 -12.40 8.98
N GLY A 119 1.76 -11.21 9.08
CA GLY A 119 2.49 -9.95 9.18
C GLY A 119 3.11 -9.45 7.88
N GLN A 120 2.68 -9.94 6.74
CA GLN A 120 3.16 -9.49 5.43
C GLN A 120 2.07 -9.55 4.35
N GLU A 121 2.17 -8.66 3.38
CA GLU A 121 1.35 -8.69 2.17
C GLU A 121 1.67 -9.93 1.34
N ILE A 122 0.64 -10.73 1.01
CA ILE A 122 0.74 -11.92 0.15
C ILE A 122 0.20 -11.63 -1.25
N SER A 123 -0.86 -10.84 -1.34
CA SER A 123 -1.57 -10.63 -2.60
C SER A 123 -2.19 -9.24 -2.65
N PRO A 124 -1.73 -8.34 -3.50
CA PRO A 124 -2.43 -7.11 -3.83
C PRO A 124 -3.44 -7.35 -4.95
N GLY A 125 -4.49 -6.53 -4.98
CA GLY A 125 -5.42 -6.48 -6.10
C GLY A 125 -6.16 -5.15 -6.12
N TYR A 126 -6.48 -4.65 -7.30
CA TYR A 126 -7.17 -3.37 -7.44
C TYR A 126 -8.01 -3.29 -8.72
N THR A 127 -8.92 -2.31 -8.73
CA THR A 127 -9.57 -1.86 -9.95
C THR A 127 -8.59 -1.04 -10.75
N GLU A 128 -8.33 -1.41 -11.99
CA GLU A 128 -7.35 -0.77 -12.87
C GLU A 128 -7.75 0.66 -13.19
N GLN A 129 -6.78 1.59 -13.12
CA GLN A 129 -6.99 2.94 -13.62
C GLN A 129 -7.09 2.91 -15.15
N ASN A 130 -8.22 3.37 -15.68
CA ASN A 130 -8.50 3.38 -17.11
C ASN A 130 -8.78 4.78 -17.70
N ASP A 131 -8.54 5.83 -16.91
CA ASP A 131 -8.53 7.21 -17.39
C ASP A 131 -7.08 7.63 -17.70
N PRO A 132 -6.71 7.82 -18.98
CA PRO A 132 -5.33 8.14 -19.36
C PRO A 132 -4.85 9.49 -18.83
N ILE A 133 -5.77 10.45 -18.62
CA ILE A 133 -5.42 11.76 -18.12
C ILE A 133 -5.07 11.69 -16.64
N GLU A 134 -5.91 11.04 -15.84
CA GLU A 134 -5.65 10.79 -14.42
C GLU A 134 -4.39 9.93 -14.23
N GLN A 135 -4.18 8.93 -15.09
CA GLN A 135 -2.99 8.07 -15.04
C GLN A 135 -1.71 8.87 -15.29
N ARG A 136 -1.70 9.74 -16.30
CA ARG A 136 -0.56 10.62 -16.60
C ARG A 136 -0.22 11.50 -15.42
N GLU A 137 -1.21 12.19 -14.86
CA GLU A 137 -1.02 13.07 -13.70
C GLU A 137 -0.41 12.32 -12.51
N ARG A 138 -0.82 11.09 -12.25
CA ARG A 138 -0.28 10.29 -11.14
C ARG A 138 1.16 9.85 -11.38
N LEU A 139 1.48 9.40 -12.59
CA LEU A 139 2.84 9.00 -12.94
C LEU A 139 3.81 10.18 -12.93
N GLU A 140 3.37 11.38 -13.33
CA GLU A 140 4.18 12.60 -13.28
C GLU A 140 4.44 13.07 -11.83
N HIS A 141 3.51 12.81 -10.91
CA HIS A 141 3.60 13.23 -9.50
C HIS A 141 3.97 12.07 -8.57
N GLN A 142 4.43 10.96 -9.11
CA GLN A 142 4.87 9.83 -8.30
C GLN A 142 6.13 10.25 -7.52
N ALA A 143 5.97 10.39 -6.21
CA ALA A 143 7.04 10.77 -5.31
C ALA A 143 8.03 9.61 -5.09
N GLY A 144 9.27 9.98 -4.78
CA GLY A 144 10.35 9.06 -4.47
C GLY A 144 11.35 8.88 -5.60
N GLY A 145 12.57 8.50 -5.24
CA GLY A 145 13.71 8.31 -6.17
C GLY A 145 13.52 7.20 -7.23
N GLU A 146 12.41 6.50 -7.19
CA GLU A 146 11.90 5.60 -8.21
C GLU A 146 10.86 6.32 -9.09
N GLN A 147 11.23 7.48 -9.64
CA GLN A 147 10.51 7.97 -10.80
C GLN A 147 10.64 6.91 -11.89
N GLN A 148 9.65 6.01 -11.97
CA GLN A 148 9.49 5.20 -13.16
C GLN A 148 9.42 6.17 -14.32
N LYS A 149 10.36 6.04 -15.24
CA LYS A 149 10.37 6.83 -16.46
C LYS A 149 8.96 6.77 -17.02
N LEU A 150 8.36 7.95 -17.25
CA LEU A 150 7.00 8.05 -17.79
C LEU A 150 6.90 7.15 -19.02
N ASP A 151 6.06 6.14 -18.94
CA ASP A 151 5.85 5.18 -20.04
C ASP A 151 4.78 5.76 -20.99
N GLU A 152 5.26 6.49 -21.99
CA GLU A 152 4.40 7.11 -22.99
C GLU A 152 3.67 6.07 -23.84
N ASP A 153 4.27 4.92 -24.13
CA ASP A 153 3.62 3.85 -24.90
C ASP A 153 2.45 3.26 -24.13
N PHE A 154 2.59 3.09 -22.81
CA PHE A 154 1.50 2.68 -21.93
C PHE A 154 0.36 3.69 -21.92
N LEU A 155 0.66 4.99 -21.80
CA LEU A 155 -0.34 6.05 -21.78
C LEU A 155 -1.08 6.14 -23.12
N VAL A 156 -0.36 6.05 -24.26
CA VAL A 156 -0.97 6.00 -25.60
C VAL A 156 -1.87 4.77 -25.74
N ALA A 157 -1.47 3.62 -25.21
CA ALA A 157 -2.32 2.42 -25.21
C ALA A 157 -3.62 2.64 -24.42
N LEU A 158 -3.56 3.31 -23.25
CA LEU A 158 -4.76 3.67 -22.50
C LEU A 158 -5.68 4.63 -23.26
N GLU A 159 -5.14 5.58 -24.02
CA GLU A 159 -5.90 6.52 -24.85
C GLU A 159 -6.73 5.83 -25.94
N HIS A 160 -6.32 4.65 -26.40
CA HIS A 160 -7.09 3.84 -27.35
C HIS A 160 -8.33 3.17 -26.72
N GLY A 161 -8.42 3.23 -25.38
CA GLY A 161 -9.56 2.76 -24.61
C GLY A 161 -9.29 1.46 -23.87
N MET A 162 -9.24 1.54 -22.55
CA MET A 162 -9.19 0.39 -21.65
C MET A 162 -10.58 0.18 -21.02
N PRO A 163 -11.20 -1.01 -21.16
CA PRO A 163 -12.47 -1.29 -20.49
C PRO A 163 -12.26 -1.38 -18.98
N PRO A 164 -13.33 -1.23 -18.17
CA PRO A 164 -13.25 -1.50 -16.75
C PRO A 164 -12.67 -2.91 -16.50
N ALA A 165 -11.62 -2.97 -15.72
CA ALA A 165 -10.91 -4.19 -15.40
C ALA A 165 -10.47 -4.18 -13.93
N GLY A 166 -10.23 -5.35 -13.39
CA GLY A 166 -9.61 -5.54 -12.09
C GLY A 166 -8.56 -6.64 -12.19
N GLY A 167 -7.49 -6.48 -11.47
CA GLY A 167 -6.39 -7.43 -11.43
C GLY A 167 -5.99 -7.77 -10.01
N MET A 168 -5.30 -8.88 -9.87
CA MET A 168 -4.62 -9.24 -8.62
C MET A 168 -3.28 -9.90 -8.92
N GLY A 169 -2.31 -9.63 -8.08
CA GLY A 169 -1.06 -10.37 -8.02
C GLY A 169 -1.04 -11.35 -6.86
N MET A 170 -0.16 -12.33 -6.91
CA MET A 170 0.12 -13.21 -5.78
C MET A 170 1.62 -13.42 -5.68
N GLY A 171 2.20 -13.05 -4.52
CA GLY A 171 3.60 -13.28 -4.21
C GLY A 171 3.84 -14.75 -3.88
N ILE A 172 4.16 -15.57 -4.89
CA ILE A 172 4.33 -17.02 -4.74
C ILE A 172 5.40 -17.34 -3.70
N ASP A 173 6.51 -16.62 -3.69
CA ASP A 173 7.58 -16.84 -2.72
C ASP A 173 7.10 -16.54 -1.29
N ARG A 174 6.37 -15.44 -1.07
CA ARG A 174 5.78 -15.11 0.23
C ARG A 174 4.73 -16.14 0.65
N LEU A 175 3.91 -16.60 -0.30
CA LEU A 175 2.96 -17.69 -0.05
C LEU A 175 3.67 -18.97 0.37
N CYS A 176 4.75 -19.35 -0.31
CA CYS A 176 5.58 -20.50 0.05
C CYS A 176 6.21 -20.33 1.44
N MET A 177 6.76 -19.15 1.74
CA MET A 177 7.30 -18.84 3.08
C MET A 177 6.24 -19.08 4.16
N MET A 178 5.04 -18.55 3.96
CA MET A 178 3.93 -18.72 4.92
C MET A 178 3.54 -20.19 5.09
N LEU A 179 3.34 -20.92 3.98
CA LEU A 179 2.89 -22.32 4.00
C LEU A 179 3.93 -23.26 4.61
N LEU A 180 5.22 -22.97 4.39
CA LEU A 180 6.32 -23.80 4.86
C LEU A 180 6.89 -23.31 6.20
N GLY A 181 6.40 -22.20 6.74
CA GLY A 181 6.88 -21.60 7.98
C GLY A 181 8.33 -21.10 7.89
N GLN A 182 8.72 -20.58 6.72
CA GLN A 182 10.06 -20.04 6.49
C GLN A 182 10.10 -18.53 6.75
N GLU A 183 11.19 -18.03 7.32
CA GLU A 183 11.37 -16.60 7.65
C GLU A 183 12.07 -15.83 6.53
N SER A 184 12.77 -16.52 5.64
CA SER A 184 13.53 -15.91 4.56
C SER A 184 13.09 -16.40 3.19
N ILE A 185 12.96 -15.47 2.24
CA ILE A 185 12.70 -15.79 0.84
C ILE A 185 13.78 -16.72 0.24
N ARG A 186 15.00 -16.69 0.77
CA ARG A 186 16.11 -17.56 0.32
C ARG A 186 15.84 -19.04 0.62
N ASP A 187 15.00 -19.32 1.60
CA ASP A 187 14.69 -20.69 2.00
C ASP A 187 13.64 -21.35 1.10
N VAL A 188 12.97 -20.55 0.27
CA VAL A 188 11.94 -21.01 -0.69
C VAL A 188 12.33 -20.87 -2.15
N ILE A 189 13.44 -20.18 -2.45
CA ILE A 189 13.99 -20.05 -3.82
C ILE A 189 15.05 -21.11 -4.05
N LEU A 190 14.93 -21.91 -5.11
CA LEU A 190 15.84 -23.01 -5.42
C LEU A 190 17.30 -22.57 -5.68
N PHE A 191 17.49 -21.39 -6.29
CA PHE A 191 18.81 -20.86 -6.65
C PHE A 191 18.94 -19.39 -6.25
N PRO A 192 19.00 -19.08 -4.93
CA PRO A 192 19.09 -17.69 -4.48
C PRO A 192 20.42 -17.06 -4.88
N GLN A 193 20.37 -15.87 -5.47
CA GLN A 193 21.59 -15.09 -5.73
C GLN A 193 22.11 -14.52 -4.41
N LEU A 194 23.36 -14.83 -4.11
CA LEU A 194 24.09 -14.30 -2.96
C LEU A 194 25.02 -13.16 -3.41
N LYS A 195 25.24 -12.18 -2.53
CA LYS A 195 26.27 -11.18 -2.80
C LYS A 195 27.63 -11.90 -2.97
N PRO A 196 28.43 -11.55 -3.97
CA PRO A 196 29.81 -12.03 -4.05
C PRO A 196 30.55 -11.70 -2.74
N LYS A 197 31.38 -12.64 -2.29
CA LYS A 197 32.25 -12.41 -1.11
C LYS A 197 33.31 -11.39 -1.42
#